data_987b26f24a7338dc6903c9a96de5dcc6
#
_entry.id   987b26f24a7338dc6903c9a96de5dcc6
#
_cell.length_a   1.000
_cell.length_b   1.000
_cell.length_c   1.000
_cell.angle_alpha   90.00
_cell.angle_beta   90.00
_cell.angle_gamma   90.00
#
_symmetry.space_group_name_H-M   'P 1'
#
loop_
_entity.id
_entity.type
_entity.pdbx_description
1 polymer ?
#
loop_
_entity_poly.entity_id
_entity_poly.type
_entity_poly.pdbx_seq_one_letter_code
_entity_poly.pdbx_strand_id
1 'polypeptide(L)'
;MDELHASLTHLFADTFGRAVIGDKEQMQRVEDTCRANLEDNVRDPELRAKLTPDYQAACKRLIISPGFYQAIQKPNAELVTQPIDRVEAGGVRTRDGRLHGMDVLVLATGFDGHSFMRPMDLIGRDGVDLKDVWAETTQAHRSISLPGFPNYFMLVGPNSPIGNFSLIDISERQLSYIMQLIELWRGGEVNEISARQDAADRFNASIKAAMGNTVWVTGCQSWYLDKHGNPAMWPFTFDKFCADMSAPDLEEYELVS
;
A
#
# COMPACT_ATOMS: atom_id res chain seq x y z
N MET A 1 18.41 -19.58 -6.49
CA MET A 1 17.73 -18.47 -5.78
C MET A 1 17.37 -17.37 -6.76
N ASP A 2 18.27 -16.98 -7.64
CA ASP A 2 18.06 -15.88 -8.60
C ASP A 2 16.97 -16.14 -9.63
N GLU A 3 16.83 -17.39 -10.15
CA GLU A 3 15.75 -17.74 -11.07
C GLU A 3 14.37 -17.71 -10.43
N LEU A 4 14.24 -18.14 -9.17
CA LEU A 4 12.97 -18.10 -8.46
C LEU A 4 12.58 -16.64 -8.15
N HIS A 5 13.54 -15.82 -7.72
CA HIS A 5 13.32 -14.40 -7.49
C HIS A 5 12.88 -13.69 -8.78
N ALA A 6 13.59 -13.91 -9.89
CA ALA A 6 13.23 -13.34 -11.19
C ALA A 6 11.83 -13.78 -11.65
N SER A 7 11.47 -15.06 -11.47
CA SER A 7 10.14 -15.57 -11.82
C SER A 7 9.04 -14.94 -10.98
N LEU A 8 9.26 -14.78 -9.68
CA LEU A 8 8.28 -14.13 -8.78
C LEU A 8 8.13 -12.65 -9.10
N THR A 9 9.24 -11.95 -9.32
CA THR A 9 9.23 -10.53 -9.71
C THR A 9 8.46 -10.33 -11.02
N HIS A 10 8.73 -11.18 -12.03
CA HIS A 10 8.00 -11.16 -13.29
C HIS A 10 6.49 -11.44 -13.10
N LEU A 11 6.14 -12.46 -12.32
CA LEU A 11 4.74 -12.78 -12.02
C LEU A 11 4.02 -11.57 -11.37
N PHE A 12 4.64 -10.95 -10.38
CA PHE A 12 4.03 -9.81 -9.71
C PHE A 12 4.01 -8.55 -10.59
N ALA A 13 5.08 -8.23 -11.30
CA ALA A 13 5.15 -7.03 -12.12
C ALA A 13 4.26 -7.11 -13.36
N ASP A 14 4.32 -8.21 -14.10
CA ASP A 14 3.66 -8.34 -15.41
C ASP A 14 2.23 -8.86 -15.33
N THR A 15 1.84 -9.48 -14.23
CA THR A 15 0.45 -9.95 -14.05
C THR A 15 -0.27 -9.07 -13.04
N PHE A 16 0.03 -9.24 -11.76
CA PHE A 16 -0.70 -8.55 -10.70
C PHE A 16 -0.50 -7.03 -10.74
N GLY A 17 0.73 -6.56 -10.93
CA GLY A 17 1.05 -5.14 -11.03
C GLY A 17 0.30 -4.45 -12.18
N ARG A 18 0.20 -5.11 -13.36
CA ARG A 18 -0.58 -4.60 -14.50
C ARG A 18 -2.09 -4.67 -14.25
N ALA A 19 -2.58 -5.73 -13.62
CA ALA A 19 -3.99 -5.87 -13.29
C ALA A 19 -4.48 -4.69 -12.46
N VAL A 20 -3.77 -4.33 -11.40
CA VAL A 20 -4.21 -3.25 -10.48
C VAL A 20 -4.18 -1.85 -11.10
N ILE A 21 -3.41 -1.64 -12.15
CA ILE A 21 -3.32 -0.35 -12.87
C ILE A 21 -4.15 -0.28 -14.15
N GLY A 22 -5.07 -1.24 -14.36
CA GLY A 22 -6.10 -1.15 -15.38
C GLY A 22 -5.95 -2.07 -16.58
N ASP A 23 -5.00 -3.01 -16.60
CA ASP A 23 -4.94 -4.08 -17.60
C ASP A 23 -6.07 -5.08 -17.35
N LYS A 24 -7.10 -5.02 -18.20
CA LYS A 24 -8.31 -5.83 -18.05
C LYS A 24 -8.06 -7.33 -18.23
N GLU A 25 -7.14 -7.71 -19.12
CA GLU A 25 -6.84 -9.12 -19.36
C GLU A 25 -6.13 -9.72 -18.13
N GLN A 26 -5.16 -9.01 -17.58
CA GLN A 26 -4.48 -9.45 -16.36
C GLN A 26 -5.42 -9.44 -15.15
N MET A 27 -6.32 -8.45 -15.05
CA MET A 27 -7.33 -8.42 -13.99
C MET A 27 -8.27 -9.64 -14.07
N GLN A 28 -8.73 -9.99 -15.27
CA GLN A 28 -9.58 -11.18 -15.46
C GLN A 28 -8.86 -12.46 -15.02
N ARG A 29 -7.57 -12.60 -15.34
CA ARG A 29 -6.76 -13.75 -14.88
C ARG A 29 -6.66 -13.82 -13.35
N VAL A 30 -6.48 -12.67 -12.70
CA VAL A 30 -6.45 -12.60 -11.22
C VAL A 30 -7.80 -13.01 -10.64
N GLU A 31 -8.90 -12.49 -11.18
CA GLU A 31 -10.26 -12.82 -10.73
C GLU A 31 -10.58 -14.30 -10.92
N ASP A 32 -10.27 -14.85 -12.09
CA ASP A 32 -10.51 -16.26 -12.38
C ASP A 32 -9.70 -17.18 -11.46
N THR A 33 -8.45 -16.83 -11.18
CA THR A 33 -7.61 -17.55 -10.23
C THR A 33 -8.19 -17.54 -8.82
N CYS A 34 -8.64 -16.36 -8.35
CA CYS A 34 -9.26 -16.23 -7.03
C CYS A 34 -10.56 -17.04 -6.94
N ARG A 35 -11.40 -16.98 -7.98
CA ARG A 35 -12.66 -17.71 -8.04
C ARG A 35 -12.43 -19.22 -8.07
N ALA A 36 -11.56 -19.70 -8.93
CA ALA A 36 -11.21 -21.12 -9.01
C ALA A 36 -10.69 -21.64 -7.68
N ASN A 37 -9.79 -20.90 -7.02
CA ASN A 37 -9.29 -21.28 -5.70
C ASN A 37 -10.39 -21.38 -4.64
N LEU A 38 -11.38 -20.48 -4.64
CA LEU A 38 -12.53 -20.57 -3.74
C LEU A 38 -13.42 -21.80 -4.06
N GLU A 39 -13.74 -22.01 -5.33
CA GLU A 39 -14.61 -23.09 -5.80
C GLU A 39 -13.99 -24.46 -5.53
N ASP A 40 -12.70 -24.63 -5.78
CA ASP A 40 -11.97 -25.88 -5.57
C ASP A 40 -11.82 -26.24 -4.09
N ASN A 41 -11.72 -25.24 -3.21
CA ASN A 41 -11.42 -25.46 -1.80
C ASN A 41 -12.63 -25.38 -0.87
N VAL A 42 -13.74 -24.77 -1.27
CA VAL A 42 -14.96 -24.65 -0.44
C VAL A 42 -16.15 -25.30 -1.12
N ARG A 43 -16.56 -26.47 -0.61
CA ARG A 43 -17.65 -27.26 -1.19
C ARG A 43 -19.04 -26.83 -0.74
N ASP A 44 -19.16 -26.36 0.52
CA ASP A 44 -20.41 -25.87 1.07
C ASP A 44 -20.85 -24.58 0.36
N PRO A 45 -22.02 -24.57 -0.30
CA PRO A 45 -22.50 -23.42 -1.07
C PRO A 45 -22.82 -22.20 -0.19
N GLU A 46 -23.29 -22.39 1.05
CA GLU A 46 -23.60 -21.30 1.95
C GLU A 46 -22.32 -20.61 2.44
N LEU A 47 -21.32 -21.39 2.82
CA LEU A 47 -20.02 -20.86 3.21
C LEU A 47 -19.33 -20.19 2.03
N ARG A 48 -19.40 -20.78 0.84
CA ARG A 48 -18.86 -20.20 -0.39
C ARG A 48 -19.49 -18.85 -0.70
N ALA A 49 -20.80 -18.71 -0.58
CA ALA A 49 -21.50 -17.45 -0.75
C ALA A 49 -21.03 -16.38 0.24
N LYS A 50 -20.81 -16.74 1.51
CA LYS A 50 -20.27 -15.83 2.54
C LYS A 50 -18.81 -15.43 2.29
N LEU A 51 -18.01 -16.28 1.63
CA LEU A 51 -16.60 -16.05 1.32
C LEU A 51 -16.39 -15.38 -0.04
N THR A 52 -17.44 -15.30 -0.87
CA THR A 52 -17.38 -14.60 -2.17
C THR A 52 -17.40 -13.10 -1.95
N PRO A 53 -16.34 -12.35 -2.35
CA PRO A 53 -16.32 -10.90 -2.21
C PRO A 53 -17.37 -10.21 -3.09
N ASP A 54 -17.89 -9.10 -2.60
CA ASP A 54 -18.77 -8.17 -3.34
C ASP A 54 -18.01 -7.03 -4.02
N TYR A 55 -16.68 -7.15 -4.06
CA TYR A 55 -15.76 -6.17 -4.65
C TYR A 55 -14.78 -6.83 -5.60
N GLN A 56 -14.20 -6.04 -6.51
CA GLN A 56 -13.23 -6.52 -7.50
C GLN A 56 -11.94 -7.04 -6.84
N ALA A 57 -11.40 -8.14 -7.36
CA ALA A 57 -10.14 -8.69 -6.88
C ALA A 57 -9.04 -7.62 -6.85
N ALA A 58 -8.13 -7.70 -5.91
CA ALA A 58 -7.04 -6.75 -5.69
C ALA A 58 -7.43 -5.31 -5.27
N CYS A 59 -8.73 -4.96 -5.23
CA CYS A 59 -9.19 -3.71 -4.63
C CYS A 59 -8.87 -3.64 -3.11
N LYS A 60 -8.86 -4.81 -2.46
CA LYS A 60 -8.26 -5.05 -1.14
C LYS A 60 -7.06 -5.96 -1.28
N ARG A 61 -6.16 -5.99 -0.28
CA ARG A 61 -4.99 -6.88 -0.28
C ARG A 61 -5.41 -8.33 -0.51
N LEU A 62 -4.87 -8.96 -1.54
CA LEU A 62 -5.02 -10.40 -1.73
C LEU A 62 -4.24 -11.16 -0.66
N ILE A 63 -4.89 -12.13 -0.04
CA ILE A 63 -4.30 -12.99 0.99
C ILE A 63 -3.77 -14.25 0.32
N ILE A 64 -2.46 -14.46 0.44
CA ILE A 64 -1.81 -15.68 -0.02
C ILE A 64 -1.71 -16.61 1.20
N SER A 65 -2.60 -17.59 1.28
CA SER A 65 -2.64 -18.55 2.39
C SER A 65 -3.04 -19.93 1.87
N PRO A 66 -2.18 -20.95 2.00
CA PRO A 66 -2.50 -22.29 1.55
C PRO A 66 -3.50 -23.03 2.45
N GLY A 67 -3.75 -22.53 3.66
CA GLY A 67 -4.55 -23.23 4.68
C GLY A 67 -5.83 -22.52 5.12
N PHE A 68 -6.15 -21.32 4.59
CA PHE A 68 -7.27 -20.54 5.08
C PHE A 68 -8.62 -21.23 4.85
N TYR A 69 -8.89 -21.70 3.64
CA TYR A 69 -10.15 -22.36 3.33
C TYR A 69 -10.31 -23.70 4.06
N GLN A 70 -9.22 -24.43 4.29
CA GLN A 70 -9.26 -25.66 5.08
C GLN A 70 -9.51 -25.36 6.57
N ALA A 71 -8.96 -24.26 7.09
CA ALA A 71 -9.12 -23.87 8.48
C ALA A 71 -10.56 -23.41 8.79
N ILE A 72 -11.16 -22.59 7.94
CA ILE A 72 -12.50 -22.04 8.17
C ILE A 72 -13.63 -23.10 8.05
N GLN A 73 -13.35 -24.25 7.43
CA GLN A 73 -14.28 -25.38 7.30
C GLN A 73 -14.17 -26.39 8.45
N LYS A 74 -13.29 -26.19 9.43
CA LYS A 74 -13.20 -27.09 10.59
C LYS A 74 -14.43 -26.94 11.48
N PRO A 75 -14.86 -28.03 12.16
CA PRO A 75 -16.05 -28.03 13.02
C PRO A 75 -16.01 -27.01 14.18
N ASN A 76 -14.81 -26.56 14.57
CA ASN A 76 -14.58 -25.56 15.61
C ASN A 76 -14.37 -24.13 15.06
N ALA A 77 -14.64 -23.91 13.77
CA ALA A 77 -14.59 -22.58 13.16
C ALA A 77 -15.97 -22.13 12.72
N GLU A 78 -16.31 -20.88 12.93
CA GLU A 78 -17.55 -20.26 12.47
C GLU A 78 -17.22 -18.92 11.80
N LEU A 79 -17.71 -18.73 10.56
CA LEU A 79 -17.65 -17.44 9.87
C LEU A 79 -18.92 -16.65 10.17
N VAL A 80 -18.76 -15.56 10.91
CA VAL A 80 -19.83 -14.61 11.22
C VAL A 80 -19.67 -13.36 10.35
N THR A 81 -20.63 -13.10 9.48
CA THR A 81 -20.65 -11.93 8.57
C THR A 81 -21.64 -10.85 9.03
N GLN A 82 -22.40 -11.10 10.09
CA GLN A 82 -23.28 -10.09 10.67
C GLN A 82 -22.50 -8.95 11.30
N PRO A 83 -22.89 -7.69 11.07
CA PRO A 83 -22.20 -6.55 11.66
C PRO A 83 -22.18 -6.63 13.19
N ILE A 84 -21.06 -6.28 13.78
CA ILE A 84 -20.92 -6.16 15.23
C ILE A 84 -21.77 -4.98 15.71
N ASP A 85 -22.54 -5.20 16.77
CA ASP A 85 -23.26 -4.15 17.49
C ASP A 85 -22.39 -3.59 18.62
N ARG A 86 -21.94 -4.46 19.54
CA ARG A 86 -21.11 -4.07 20.69
C ARG A 86 -20.32 -5.24 21.28
N VAL A 87 -19.32 -4.91 22.07
CA VAL A 87 -18.62 -5.87 22.94
C VAL A 87 -19.23 -5.81 24.33
N GLU A 88 -19.50 -6.98 24.91
CA GLU A 88 -20.05 -7.17 26.26
C GLU A 88 -19.10 -8.03 27.10
N ALA A 89 -19.32 -8.09 28.41
CA ALA A 89 -18.51 -8.90 29.32
C ALA A 89 -18.50 -10.41 28.96
N GLY A 90 -19.56 -10.90 28.31
CA GLY A 90 -19.69 -12.30 27.90
C GLY A 90 -19.28 -12.59 26.45
N GLY A 91 -18.86 -11.59 25.65
CA GLY A 91 -18.52 -11.80 24.26
C GLY A 91 -18.85 -10.64 23.32
N VAL A 92 -19.04 -10.93 22.05
CA VAL A 92 -19.40 -9.97 21.01
C VAL A 92 -20.86 -10.17 20.60
N ARG A 93 -21.65 -9.09 20.63
CA ARG A 93 -23.04 -9.10 20.14
C ARG A 93 -23.09 -8.57 18.72
N THR A 94 -23.74 -9.31 17.84
CA THR A 94 -24.03 -8.90 16.47
C THR A 94 -25.40 -8.22 16.37
N ARG A 95 -25.65 -7.45 15.29
CA ARG A 95 -26.88 -6.66 15.11
C ARG A 95 -28.14 -7.50 14.96
N ASP A 96 -28.02 -8.78 14.65
CA ASP A 96 -29.15 -9.75 14.69
C ASP A 96 -29.54 -10.18 16.12
N GLY A 97 -28.84 -9.64 17.14
CA GLY A 97 -29.08 -9.92 18.54
C GLY A 97 -28.35 -11.13 19.12
N ARG A 98 -27.63 -11.89 18.31
CA ARG A 98 -26.85 -13.06 18.76
C ARG A 98 -25.62 -12.62 19.58
N LEU A 99 -25.42 -13.25 20.75
CA LEU A 99 -24.18 -13.12 21.53
C LEU A 99 -23.24 -14.28 21.19
N HIS A 100 -22.06 -13.96 20.72
CA HIS A 100 -20.97 -14.88 20.48
C HIS A 100 -20.06 -14.89 21.71
N GLY A 101 -20.22 -15.92 22.56
CA GLY A 101 -19.42 -16.10 23.78
C GLY A 101 -17.97 -16.46 23.45
N MET A 102 -17.02 -15.86 24.16
CA MET A 102 -15.60 -16.13 23.97
C MET A 102 -14.81 -15.81 25.23
N ASP A 103 -13.68 -16.51 25.40
CA ASP A 103 -12.71 -16.26 26.47
C ASP A 103 -11.63 -15.27 26.05
N VAL A 104 -11.35 -15.20 24.74
CA VAL A 104 -10.31 -14.35 24.15
C VAL A 104 -10.86 -13.65 22.92
N LEU A 105 -10.71 -12.32 22.87
CA LEU A 105 -10.99 -11.50 21.71
C LEU A 105 -9.69 -11.01 21.09
N VAL A 106 -9.42 -11.43 19.83
CA VAL A 106 -8.24 -10.97 19.07
C VAL A 106 -8.67 -9.81 18.17
N LEU A 107 -8.11 -8.63 18.41
CA LEU A 107 -8.34 -7.43 17.61
C LEU A 107 -7.40 -7.43 16.40
N ALA A 108 -7.88 -7.93 15.27
CA ALA A 108 -7.18 -7.93 13.99
C ALA A 108 -7.77 -6.86 13.05
N THR A 109 -8.01 -5.65 13.58
CA THR A 109 -8.77 -4.57 12.93
C THR A 109 -7.94 -3.75 11.93
N GLY A 110 -6.65 -4.06 11.76
CA GLY A 110 -5.72 -3.39 10.85
C GLY A 110 -4.88 -2.32 11.52
N PHE A 111 -4.09 -1.62 10.71
CA PHE A 111 -3.19 -0.53 11.13
C PHE A 111 -3.63 0.78 10.48
N ASP A 112 -3.21 1.91 11.05
CA ASP A 112 -3.26 3.20 10.37
C ASP A 112 -2.10 3.30 9.38
N GLY A 113 -2.31 2.78 8.18
CA GLY A 113 -1.29 2.68 7.13
C GLY A 113 -0.83 4.02 6.57
N HIS A 114 -1.53 5.11 6.87
CA HIS A 114 -1.22 6.47 6.39
C HIS A 114 -0.60 7.37 7.46
N SER A 115 -0.38 6.86 8.66
CA SER A 115 0.31 7.60 9.73
C SER A 115 1.79 7.79 9.47
N PHE A 116 2.42 6.88 8.70
CA PHE A 116 3.87 6.82 8.49
C PHE A 116 4.63 6.93 9.82
N MET A 117 5.53 7.95 9.99
CA MET A 117 6.29 8.13 11.20
C MET A 117 5.52 8.78 12.37
N ARG A 118 4.26 9.20 12.17
CA ARG A 118 3.46 9.76 13.27
C ARG A 118 3.19 8.71 14.36
N PRO A 119 3.21 9.04 15.65
CA PRO A 119 3.18 10.40 16.23
C PRO A 119 4.53 11.06 16.48
N MET A 120 5.64 10.59 15.88
CA MET A 120 6.95 11.20 16.01
C MET A 120 6.92 12.64 15.48
N ASP A 121 7.53 13.58 16.21
CA ASP A 121 7.69 14.94 15.76
C ASP A 121 8.84 15.04 14.76
N LEU A 122 8.58 15.62 13.60
CA LEU A 122 9.58 15.92 12.59
C LEU A 122 9.45 17.39 12.23
N ILE A 123 10.47 18.18 12.60
CA ILE A 123 10.51 19.62 12.38
C ILE A 123 11.49 19.91 11.25
N GLY A 124 11.00 20.56 10.20
CA GLY A 124 11.77 20.98 9.05
C GLY A 124 12.35 22.38 9.20
N ARG A 125 12.76 22.96 8.05
CA ARG A 125 13.28 24.33 7.97
C ARG A 125 12.25 25.32 8.49
N ASP A 126 12.72 26.37 9.13
CA ASP A 126 11.89 27.45 9.70
C ASP A 126 10.87 26.99 10.76
N GLY A 127 11.08 25.80 11.34
CA GLY A 127 10.21 25.26 12.39
C GLY A 127 8.90 24.65 11.89
N VAL A 128 8.80 24.34 10.59
CA VAL A 128 7.62 23.70 10.01
C VAL A 128 7.47 22.27 10.54
N ASP A 129 6.32 21.96 11.14
CA ASP A 129 6.01 20.61 11.62
C ASP A 129 5.41 19.76 10.49
N LEU A 130 5.94 18.54 10.30
CA LEU A 130 5.40 17.59 9.31
C LEU A 130 3.93 17.25 9.56
N LYS A 131 3.47 17.28 10.81
CA LYS A 131 2.06 17.06 11.14
C LYS A 131 1.16 18.10 10.46
N ASP A 132 1.61 19.36 10.40
CA ASP A 132 0.86 20.44 9.74
C ASP A 132 0.90 20.28 8.21
N VAL A 133 2.07 19.93 7.65
CA VAL A 133 2.23 19.67 6.20
C VAL A 133 1.34 18.50 5.75
N TRP A 134 1.24 17.46 6.57
CA TRP A 134 0.44 16.28 6.29
C TRP A 134 -0.94 16.28 6.95
N ALA A 135 -1.42 17.43 7.40
CA ALA A 135 -2.73 17.53 8.06
C ALA A 135 -3.88 17.09 7.14
N GLU A 136 -3.83 17.46 5.86
CA GLU A 136 -4.87 17.10 4.89
C GLU A 136 -4.47 15.94 3.99
N THR A 137 -3.30 15.96 3.40
CA THR A 137 -2.85 14.94 2.45
C THR A 137 -1.41 14.55 2.76
N THR A 138 -1.17 13.24 2.88
CA THR A 138 0.17 12.70 3.08
C THR A 138 0.84 12.54 1.72
N GLN A 139 1.86 13.34 1.43
CA GLN A 139 2.56 13.40 0.15
C GLN A 139 4.08 13.47 0.34
N ALA A 140 4.82 13.03 -0.67
CA ALA A 140 6.28 13.16 -0.73
C ALA A 140 6.71 13.32 -2.19
N HIS A 141 7.90 13.86 -2.40
CA HIS A 141 8.54 13.84 -3.71
C HIS A 141 9.17 12.47 -3.92
N ARG A 142 8.82 11.80 -5.03
CA ARG A 142 9.26 10.42 -5.39
C ARG A 142 9.13 9.39 -4.27
N SER A 143 8.21 9.63 -3.33
CA SER A 143 7.97 8.77 -2.15
C SER A 143 9.14 8.71 -1.16
N ILE A 144 10.15 9.55 -1.28
CA ILE A 144 11.39 9.46 -0.49
C ILE A 144 11.81 10.75 0.21
N SER A 145 11.41 11.92 -0.25
CA SER A 145 11.87 13.22 0.29
C SER A 145 10.75 14.23 0.39
N LEU A 146 10.94 15.26 1.19
CA LEU A 146 9.94 16.28 1.50
C LEU A 146 10.50 17.69 1.25
N PRO A 147 9.73 18.57 0.60
CA PRO A 147 10.07 19.99 0.55
C PRO A 147 10.16 20.60 1.95
N GLY A 148 11.23 21.36 2.21
CA GLY A 148 11.44 22.00 3.51
C GLY A 148 11.99 21.11 4.62
N PHE A 149 12.29 19.82 4.33
CA PHE A 149 12.92 18.89 5.29
C PHE A 149 14.29 18.44 4.75
N PRO A 150 15.31 19.29 4.82
CA PRO A 150 16.61 19.01 4.24
C PRO A 150 17.27 17.77 4.88
N ASN A 151 17.98 17.01 4.06
CA ASN A 151 18.71 15.80 4.44
C ASN A 151 17.84 14.71 5.11
N TYR A 152 16.52 14.83 4.99
CA TYR A 152 15.58 13.82 5.44
C TYR A 152 15.11 12.98 4.27
N PHE A 153 15.31 11.67 4.38
CA PHE A 153 14.86 10.68 3.40
C PHE A 153 14.10 9.56 4.09
N MET A 154 13.12 8.99 3.41
CA MET A 154 12.35 7.85 3.89
C MET A 154 12.35 6.72 2.87
N LEU A 155 12.28 5.49 3.32
CA LEU A 155 11.98 4.33 2.50
C LEU A 155 10.49 4.02 2.59
N VAL A 156 9.93 3.57 1.49
CA VAL A 156 8.51 3.16 1.42
C VAL A 156 7.56 4.27 1.88
N GLY A 157 7.89 5.51 1.54
CA GLY A 157 7.05 6.67 1.85
C GLY A 157 5.76 6.74 1.01
N PRO A 158 5.01 7.84 1.12
CA PRO A 158 3.73 8.03 0.43
C PRO A 158 3.80 7.73 -1.07
N ASN A 159 2.79 7.02 -1.58
CA ASN A 159 2.70 6.58 -2.98
C ASN A 159 3.80 5.60 -3.44
N SER A 160 4.53 4.97 -2.55
CA SER A 160 5.39 3.83 -2.92
C SER A 160 4.54 2.67 -3.46
N PRO A 161 5.07 1.81 -4.36
CA PRO A 161 4.31 0.72 -4.97
C PRO A 161 4.04 -0.47 -4.02
N ILE A 162 3.56 -0.15 -2.81
CA ILE A 162 3.21 -1.10 -1.77
C ILE A 162 2.01 -1.95 -2.24
N GLY A 163 2.12 -3.26 -2.12
CA GLY A 163 1.04 -4.16 -2.48
C GLY A 163 1.08 -4.66 -3.92
N ASN A 164 1.81 -3.98 -4.81
CA ASN A 164 1.97 -4.38 -6.20
C ASN A 164 3.26 -5.15 -6.45
N PHE A 165 4.32 -4.83 -5.67
CA PHE A 165 5.67 -5.34 -5.89
C PHE A 165 6.34 -5.71 -4.56
N SER A 166 7.54 -6.30 -4.64
CA SER A 166 8.34 -6.63 -3.47
C SER A 166 8.77 -5.37 -2.71
N LEU A 167 8.48 -5.30 -1.41
CA LEU A 167 8.94 -4.19 -0.57
C LEU A 167 10.46 -4.09 -0.49
N ILE A 168 11.15 -5.23 -0.60
CA ILE A 168 12.62 -5.27 -0.60
C ILE A 168 13.16 -4.62 -1.87
N ASP A 169 12.65 -5.01 -3.04
CA ASP A 169 13.07 -4.44 -4.32
C ASP A 169 12.79 -2.93 -4.40
N ILE A 170 11.61 -2.50 -3.87
CA ILE A 170 11.27 -1.07 -3.76
C ILE A 170 12.30 -0.34 -2.90
N SER A 171 12.59 -0.88 -1.70
CA SER A 171 13.51 -0.26 -0.75
C SER A 171 14.94 -0.21 -1.28
N GLU A 172 15.42 -1.25 -1.96
CA GLU A 172 16.76 -1.28 -2.57
C GLU A 172 16.92 -0.19 -3.65
N ARG A 173 15.89 -0.01 -4.49
CA ARG A 173 15.92 1.04 -5.53
C ARG A 173 15.83 2.43 -4.92
N GLN A 174 14.95 2.64 -3.95
CA GLN A 174 14.88 3.91 -3.22
C GLN A 174 16.19 4.20 -2.49
N LEU A 175 16.79 3.21 -1.83
CA LEU A 175 18.07 3.36 -1.16
C LEU A 175 19.18 3.70 -2.15
N SER A 176 19.24 3.02 -3.31
CA SER A 176 20.22 3.32 -4.35
C SER A 176 20.10 4.75 -4.86
N TYR A 177 18.88 5.25 -5.04
CA TYR A 177 18.61 6.64 -5.41
C TYR A 177 19.05 7.63 -4.30
N ILE A 178 18.65 7.36 -3.06
CA ILE A 178 18.99 8.19 -1.90
C ILE A 178 20.52 8.24 -1.70
N MET A 179 21.20 7.13 -1.87
CA MET A 179 22.67 7.08 -1.74
C MET A 179 23.38 7.99 -2.74
N GLN A 180 22.85 8.15 -3.96
CA GLN A 180 23.44 9.10 -4.94
C GLN A 180 23.33 10.55 -4.43
N LEU A 181 22.22 10.92 -3.77
CA LEU A 181 22.08 12.23 -3.12
C LEU A 181 23.02 12.38 -1.92
N ILE A 182 23.14 11.35 -1.09
CA ILE A 182 24.04 11.35 0.07
C ILE A 182 25.51 11.47 -0.36
N GLU A 183 25.92 10.91 -1.50
CA GLU A 183 27.29 11.03 -2.00
C GLU A 183 27.65 12.49 -2.36
N LEU A 184 26.70 13.30 -2.85
CA LEU A 184 26.94 14.76 -3.05
C LEU A 184 27.27 15.46 -1.71
N TRP A 185 26.54 15.12 -0.66
CA TRP A 185 26.80 15.64 0.68
C TRP A 185 28.15 15.13 1.22
N ARG A 186 28.44 13.84 1.09
CA ARG A 186 29.73 13.26 1.51
C ARG A 186 30.93 13.83 0.75
N GLY A 187 30.74 14.13 -0.53
CA GLY A 187 31.74 14.77 -1.37
C GLY A 187 32.01 16.24 -1.02
N GLY A 188 31.19 16.83 -0.14
CA GLY A 188 31.31 18.24 0.23
C GLY A 188 30.81 19.20 -0.86
N GLU A 189 30.06 18.70 -1.83
CA GLU A 189 29.46 19.52 -2.89
C GLU A 189 28.28 20.34 -2.37
N VAL A 190 27.53 19.75 -1.42
CA VAL A 190 26.36 20.38 -0.80
C VAL A 190 26.29 20.06 0.70
N ASN A 191 25.70 21.00 1.47
CA ASN A 191 25.43 20.83 2.90
C ASN A 191 23.98 20.40 3.16
N GLU A 192 23.04 20.87 2.33
CA GLU A 192 21.62 20.53 2.46
C GLU A 192 21.05 20.10 1.11
N ILE A 193 20.20 19.08 1.15
CA ILE A 193 19.45 18.54 0.01
C ILE A 193 17.99 18.45 0.41
N SER A 194 17.11 19.18 -0.25
CA SER A 194 15.67 19.14 -0.03
C SER A 194 14.95 19.07 -1.37
N ALA A 195 13.86 18.32 -1.44
CA ALA A 195 13.03 18.36 -2.65
C ALA A 195 12.46 19.78 -2.86
N ARG A 196 12.38 20.20 -4.12
CA ARG A 196 11.69 21.45 -4.48
C ARG A 196 10.18 21.28 -4.39
N GLN A 197 9.47 22.28 -3.91
CA GLN A 197 8.01 22.25 -3.78
C GLN A 197 7.33 22.03 -5.14
N ASP A 198 7.77 22.75 -6.18
CA ASP A 198 7.18 22.63 -7.51
C ASP A 198 7.42 21.24 -8.16
N ALA A 199 8.54 20.61 -7.86
CA ALA A 199 8.83 19.23 -8.31
C ALA A 199 7.94 18.22 -7.57
N ALA A 200 7.77 18.37 -6.26
CA ALA A 200 6.87 17.54 -5.47
C ALA A 200 5.42 17.69 -5.94
N ASP A 201 4.97 18.91 -6.23
CA ASP A 201 3.62 19.18 -6.73
C ASP A 201 3.39 18.54 -8.09
N ARG A 202 4.33 18.66 -9.03
CA ARG A 202 4.26 17.99 -10.34
C ARG A 202 4.19 16.46 -10.19
N PHE A 203 5.05 15.89 -9.35
CA PHE A 203 5.06 14.45 -9.10
C PHE A 203 3.69 13.98 -8.54
N ASN A 204 3.21 14.60 -7.48
CA ASN A 204 1.94 14.22 -6.85
C ASN A 204 0.72 14.45 -7.77
N ALA A 205 0.74 15.49 -8.60
CA ALA A 205 -0.28 15.72 -9.63
C ALA A 205 -0.29 14.59 -10.68
N SER A 206 0.88 14.10 -11.10
CA SER A 206 0.99 12.99 -12.04
C SER A 206 0.45 11.68 -11.45
N ILE A 207 0.76 11.39 -10.17
CA ILE A 207 0.20 10.27 -9.43
C ILE A 207 -1.33 10.34 -9.40
N LYS A 208 -1.87 11.49 -8.97
CA LYS A 208 -3.32 11.70 -8.87
C LYS A 208 -4.03 11.54 -10.22
N ALA A 209 -3.45 12.07 -11.28
CA ALA A 209 -4.02 11.96 -12.63
C ALA A 209 -4.10 10.52 -13.13
N ALA A 210 -3.11 9.68 -12.79
CA ALA A 210 -3.05 8.29 -13.23
C ALA A 210 -3.97 7.34 -12.43
N MET A 211 -4.46 7.75 -11.24
CA MET A 211 -5.27 6.88 -10.36
C MET A 211 -6.60 6.44 -10.98
N GLY A 212 -7.18 7.21 -11.88
CA GLY A 212 -8.51 6.95 -12.46
C GLY A 212 -8.66 5.60 -13.16
N ASN A 213 -7.57 4.98 -13.58
CA ASN A 213 -7.58 3.68 -14.25
C ASN A 213 -7.29 2.49 -13.33
N THR A 214 -7.05 2.74 -12.05
CA THR A 214 -6.65 1.69 -11.11
C THR A 214 -7.85 0.97 -10.50
N VAL A 215 -7.62 -0.26 -10.03
CA VAL A 215 -8.66 -1.02 -9.31
C VAL A 215 -9.12 -0.33 -8.03
N TRP A 216 -8.31 0.54 -7.45
CA TRP A 216 -8.62 1.21 -6.17
C TRP A 216 -9.71 2.26 -6.25
N VAL A 217 -10.09 2.73 -7.46
CA VAL A 217 -11.23 3.64 -7.67
C VAL A 217 -12.56 2.92 -7.92
N THR A 218 -12.59 1.59 -7.86
CA THR A 218 -13.81 0.79 -8.14
C THR A 218 -14.82 0.76 -6.99
N GLY A 219 -14.55 1.48 -5.88
CA GLY A 219 -15.51 1.74 -4.80
C GLY A 219 -15.38 0.84 -3.57
N CYS A 220 -14.35 0.00 -3.47
CA CYS A 220 -14.15 -0.77 -2.24
C CYS A 220 -13.52 0.08 -1.12
N GLN A 221 -13.84 -0.26 0.11
CA GLN A 221 -13.20 0.31 1.30
C GLN A 221 -11.94 -0.50 1.65
N SER A 222 -10.76 0.11 1.59
CA SER A 222 -9.51 -0.55 1.91
C SER A 222 -8.47 0.45 2.46
N TRP A 223 -7.42 -0.05 3.10
CA TRP A 223 -6.30 0.77 3.56
C TRP A 223 -5.46 1.36 2.41
N TYR A 224 -5.74 1.00 1.17
CA TYR A 224 -5.17 1.65 -0.01
C TYR A 224 -5.70 3.06 -0.24
N LEU A 225 -6.79 3.44 0.45
CA LEU A 225 -7.40 4.76 0.36
C LEU A 225 -7.00 5.60 1.57
N ASP A 226 -6.74 6.89 1.33
CA ASP A 226 -6.52 7.87 2.39
C ASP A 226 -7.83 8.20 3.16
N LYS A 227 -7.75 9.09 4.15
CA LYS A 227 -8.90 9.51 4.95
C LYS A 227 -10.02 10.19 4.15
N HIS A 228 -9.74 10.63 2.93
CA HIS A 228 -10.68 11.25 2.01
C HIS A 228 -11.23 10.27 0.96
N GLY A 229 -10.81 9.00 1.01
CA GLY A 229 -11.21 7.96 0.06
C GLY A 229 -10.42 8.01 -1.26
N ASN A 230 -9.31 8.75 -1.33
CA ASN A 230 -8.46 8.77 -2.51
C ASN A 230 -7.42 7.66 -2.43
N PRO A 231 -7.14 6.94 -3.54
CA PRO A 231 -6.06 5.98 -3.57
C PRO A 231 -4.70 6.64 -3.32
N ALA A 232 -3.93 6.07 -2.40
CA ALA A 232 -2.62 6.57 -1.99
C ALA A 232 -1.49 5.58 -2.37
N MET A 233 -1.62 4.96 -3.56
CA MET A 233 -0.74 3.93 -4.05
C MET A 233 0.02 4.39 -5.30
N TRP A 234 0.86 3.52 -5.87
CA TRP A 234 1.60 3.75 -7.11
C TRP A 234 0.78 3.31 -8.33
N PRO A 235 0.37 4.22 -9.24
CA PRO A 235 -0.54 3.90 -10.34
C PRO A 235 0.15 3.54 -11.66
N PHE A 236 1.45 3.23 -11.65
CA PHE A 236 2.22 2.93 -12.85
C PHE A 236 2.88 1.55 -12.76
N THR A 237 3.56 1.16 -13.85
CA THR A 237 4.30 -0.10 -13.94
C THR A 237 5.55 -0.09 -13.04
N PHE A 238 6.08 -1.30 -12.77
CA PHE A 238 7.33 -1.45 -12.05
C PHE A 238 8.53 -0.90 -12.84
N ASP A 239 8.52 -1.07 -14.17
CA ASP A 239 9.56 -0.52 -15.04
C ASP A 239 9.66 0.99 -14.93
N LYS A 240 8.49 1.68 -14.88
CA LYS A 240 8.48 3.13 -14.64
C LYS A 240 9.05 3.49 -13.28
N PHE A 241 8.69 2.74 -12.23
CA PHE A 241 9.27 2.95 -10.90
C PHE A 241 10.80 2.77 -10.92
N CYS A 242 11.29 1.70 -11.58
CA CYS A 242 12.72 1.46 -11.74
C CYS A 242 13.44 2.59 -12.50
N ALA A 243 12.81 3.07 -13.57
CA ALA A 243 13.36 4.20 -14.34
C ALA A 243 13.40 5.49 -13.51
N ASP A 244 12.31 5.79 -12.79
CA ASP A 244 12.22 6.97 -11.92
C ASP A 244 13.20 6.95 -10.73
N MET A 245 13.61 5.73 -10.29
CA MET A 245 14.56 5.50 -9.21
C MET A 245 15.99 5.23 -9.70
N SER A 246 16.28 5.35 -10.99
CA SER A 246 17.62 5.04 -11.52
C SER A 246 18.68 6.08 -11.15
N ALA A 247 18.33 7.37 -11.25
CA ALA A 247 19.19 8.48 -10.92
C ALA A 247 18.38 9.72 -10.54
N PRO A 248 18.86 10.54 -9.58
CA PRO A 248 18.22 11.81 -9.24
C PRO A 248 18.37 12.84 -10.37
N ASP A 249 17.26 13.51 -10.68
CA ASP A 249 17.29 14.76 -11.41
C ASP A 249 17.56 15.90 -10.41
N LEU A 250 18.76 16.44 -10.43
CA LEU A 250 19.20 17.46 -9.47
C LEU A 250 18.42 18.78 -9.61
N GLU A 251 17.77 19.03 -10.74
CA GLU A 251 16.90 20.20 -10.91
C GLU A 251 15.62 20.10 -10.08
N GLU A 252 15.25 18.91 -9.62
CA GLU A 252 14.10 18.67 -8.71
C GLU A 252 14.45 18.93 -7.23
N TYR A 253 15.72 19.28 -6.91
CA TYR A 253 16.20 19.48 -5.55
C TYR A 253 16.73 20.90 -5.34
N GLU A 254 16.54 21.42 -4.14
CA GLU A 254 17.27 22.55 -3.59
C GLU A 254 18.57 22.01 -2.99
N LEU A 255 19.68 22.45 -3.56
CA LEU A 255 21.04 22.10 -3.15
C LEU A 255 21.69 23.34 -2.54
N VAL A 256 22.03 23.28 -1.25
CA VAL A 256 22.68 24.38 -0.53
C VAL A 256 24.11 23.97 -0.20
N SER A 257 25.10 24.76 -0.67
CA SER A 257 26.54 24.58 -0.41
C SER A 257 26.99 25.26 0.85
#